data_5936fe35663e6bc35932d699da355e32
#
_entry.id   5936fe35663e6bc35932d699da355e32
#
_cell.length_a   1.000
_cell.length_b   1.000
_cell.length_c   1.000
_cell.angle_alpha   90.00
_cell.angle_beta   90.00
_cell.angle_gamma   90.00
#
_symmetry.space_group_name_H-M   'P 1'
#
loop_
_entity.id
_entity.type
_entity.pdbx_description
1 polymer ?
#
loop_
_entity_poly.entity_id
_entity_poly.type
_entity_poly.pdbx_seq_one_letter_code
_entity_poly.pdbx_strand_id
1 'polypeptide(L)'
;MPEAGLTELLEAGVHFGHQTRRWNPNMRRFIFGELDGIHIIDLLQTEALLENARRFAGELASGGGTVLFVGTKKQARDTVEEWANRCQMPYVNKRWLGGLLTNFNTMSGRIARLHELNDWKEEGKLDLLPTKERMGMEAELAKLEFNLGGVRDMERLPDAVFVTDLKTEEIAVHEAARLRIPIIGLVDTNCDPTPVDYVIPGNDDAIRSCELVIGTIGGAVEEGSSSWRVQEEKRIAEEMARRKKDEEERKKREEEEKARVEAEEAKKAAEEAEKATQATAQAAAQAKAPQVQKAPQDKAAPAAGPVAAGDPPPPAVAKASSGVGPPTAPPAAEAAVASEAEGSAAPAAEEAEAPAAAAADGGEATASENADSEGEAK
;
A
#
# COMPACT_ATOMS: atom_id res chain seq x y z
N MET A 1 -5.65 -14.75 23.88
CA MET A 1 -5.73 -13.55 24.75
C MET A 1 -6.93 -13.69 25.64
N PRO A 2 -6.90 -13.28 26.94
CA PRO A 2 -8.10 -13.25 27.76
C PRO A 2 -9.13 -12.35 27.06
N GLU A 3 -10.36 -12.83 27.04
CA GLU A 3 -11.50 -12.01 26.62
C GLU A 3 -11.58 -10.86 27.63
N ALA A 4 -11.71 -9.61 27.15
CA ALA A 4 -11.86 -8.46 28.03
C ALA A 4 -13.21 -8.56 28.76
N GLY A 5 -13.19 -9.23 29.90
CA GLY A 5 -14.39 -9.45 30.70
C GLY A 5 -14.86 -8.19 31.40
N LEU A 6 -16.13 -8.22 31.87
CA LEU A 6 -16.79 -7.08 32.53
C LEU A 6 -15.96 -6.49 33.68
N THR A 7 -15.25 -7.34 34.44
CA THR A 7 -14.41 -6.92 35.57
C THR A 7 -13.21 -6.09 35.09
N GLU A 8 -12.55 -6.54 34.03
CA GLU A 8 -11.39 -5.85 33.45
C GLU A 8 -11.81 -4.50 32.85
N LEU A 9 -12.96 -4.46 32.16
CA LEU A 9 -13.53 -3.21 31.62
C LEU A 9 -13.84 -2.19 32.75
N LEU A 10 -14.35 -2.69 33.88
CA LEU A 10 -14.65 -1.84 35.03
C LEU A 10 -13.37 -1.30 35.68
N GLU A 11 -12.36 -2.14 35.89
CA GLU A 11 -11.07 -1.77 36.50
C GLU A 11 -10.26 -0.82 35.60
N ALA A 12 -10.35 -0.98 34.29
CA ALA A 12 -9.74 -0.06 33.32
C ALA A 12 -10.47 1.28 33.25
N GLY A 13 -11.68 1.41 33.83
CA GLY A 13 -12.46 2.64 33.82
C GLY A 13 -13.11 2.97 32.47
N VAL A 14 -13.43 1.94 31.68
CA VAL A 14 -14.09 2.08 30.36
C VAL A 14 -15.50 2.68 30.49
N HIS A 15 -16.14 2.48 31.64
CA HIS A 15 -17.50 2.95 31.92
C HIS A 15 -17.62 4.45 32.15
N PHE A 16 -16.54 5.18 32.40
CA PHE A 16 -16.60 6.62 32.57
C PHE A 16 -16.73 7.33 31.23
N GLY A 17 -17.78 8.11 31.08
CA GLY A 17 -17.94 9.02 29.94
C GLY A 17 -17.62 10.46 30.31
N HIS A 18 -18.05 11.37 29.48
CA HIS A 18 -17.89 12.82 29.67
C HIS A 18 -19.01 13.43 30.50
N GLN A 19 -18.82 14.70 30.90
CA GLN A 19 -19.84 15.51 31.62
C GLN A 19 -21.13 15.58 30.82
N THR A 20 -22.27 15.54 31.52
CA THR A 20 -23.60 15.53 30.93
C THR A 20 -23.89 16.67 29.98
N ARG A 21 -23.27 17.85 30.17
CA ARG A 21 -23.43 19.01 29.25
C ARG A 21 -22.68 18.86 27.90
N ARG A 22 -21.77 17.88 27.77
CA ARG A 22 -20.97 17.70 26.57
C ARG A 22 -21.36 16.46 25.73
N TRP A 23 -22.41 15.78 26.14
CA TRP A 23 -22.80 14.54 25.52
C TRP A 23 -23.45 14.73 24.14
N ASN A 24 -23.42 13.66 23.33
CA ASN A 24 -24.14 13.59 22.08
C ASN A 24 -25.45 12.79 22.29
N PRO A 25 -26.63 13.32 21.88
CA PRO A 25 -27.90 12.61 22.00
C PRO A 25 -27.92 11.22 21.33
N ASN A 26 -27.18 11.01 20.27
CA ASN A 26 -27.08 9.72 19.57
C ASN A 26 -26.46 8.62 20.44
N MET A 27 -25.69 8.99 21.48
CA MET A 27 -25.09 8.08 22.44
C MET A 27 -26.05 7.60 23.54
N ARG A 28 -27.27 8.14 23.61
CA ARG A 28 -28.27 7.82 24.67
C ARG A 28 -28.48 6.33 24.86
N ARG A 29 -28.45 5.54 23.81
CA ARG A 29 -28.65 4.08 23.85
C ARG A 29 -27.54 3.30 24.56
N PHE A 30 -26.35 3.90 24.69
CA PHE A 30 -25.17 3.28 25.30
C PHE A 30 -24.91 3.80 26.72
N ILE A 31 -25.71 4.74 27.22
CA ILE A 31 -25.58 5.34 28.55
C ILE A 31 -26.43 4.55 29.53
N PHE A 32 -25.81 4.01 30.57
CA PHE A 32 -26.46 3.32 31.68
C PHE A 32 -27.13 4.32 32.61
N GLY A 33 -26.46 5.44 32.95
CA GLY A 33 -26.93 6.43 33.89
C GLY A 33 -26.01 7.64 34.01
N GLU A 34 -26.25 8.39 35.11
CA GLU A 34 -25.45 9.57 35.45
C GLU A 34 -25.02 9.47 36.91
N LEU A 35 -23.77 9.79 37.18
CA LEU A 35 -23.20 9.87 38.51
C LEU A 35 -22.37 11.15 38.63
N ASP A 36 -22.66 12.01 39.60
CA ASP A 36 -21.92 13.25 39.85
C ASP A 36 -21.74 14.17 38.62
N GLY A 37 -22.75 14.22 37.72
CA GLY A 37 -22.71 15.02 36.49
C GLY A 37 -21.85 14.42 35.36
N ILE A 38 -21.49 13.15 35.46
CA ILE A 38 -20.76 12.38 34.46
C ILE A 38 -21.65 11.23 33.99
N HIS A 39 -21.70 11.02 32.67
CA HIS A 39 -22.40 9.86 32.12
C HIS A 39 -21.62 8.57 32.39
N ILE A 40 -22.35 7.52 32.73
CA ILE A 40 -21.80 6.15 32.89
C ILE A 40 -22.25 5.34 31.69
N ILE A 41 -21.29 4.71 31.01
CA ILE A 41 -21.51 3.85 29.85
C ILE A 41 -21.94 2.46 30.31
N ASP A 42 -22.82 1.82 29.58
CA ASP A 42 -23.29 0.45 29.85
C ASP A 42 -22.23 -0.58 29.40
N LEU A 43 -21.50 -1.15 30.36
CA LEU A 43 -20.44 -2.12 30.11
C LEU A 43 -20.94 -3.43 29.52
N LEU A 44 -22.19 -3.84 29.76
CA LEU A 44 -22.72 -5.07 29.16
C LEU A 44 -22.86 -4.93 27.65
N GLN A 45 -23.28 -3.76 27.20
CA GLN A 45 -23.31 -3.44 25.78
C GLN A 45 -21.89 -3.28 25.20
N THR A 46 -20.98 -2.66 25.96
CA THR A 46 -19.58 -2.50 25.55
C THR A 46 -18.91 -3.85 25.31
N GLU A 47 -19.03 -4.80 26.25
CA GLU A 47 -18.47 -6.14 26.14
C GLU A 47 -18.95 -6.86 24.87
N ALA A 48 -20.27 -6.87 24.63
CA ALA A 48 -20.87 -7.51 23.47
C ALA A 48 -20.43 -6.88 22.15
N LEU A 49 -20.34 -5.53 22.10
CA LEU A 49 -19.94 -4.79 20.91
C LEU A 49 -18.43 -4.85 20.65
N LEU A 50 -17.63 -4.88 21.71
CA LEU A 50 -16.18 -5.09 21.63
C LEU A 50 -15.86 -6.47 21.05
N GLU A 51 -16.59 -7.52 21.50
CA GLU A 51 -16.41 -8.87 20.98
C GLU A 51 -16.80 -8.97 19.49
N ASN A 52 -17.86 -8.27 19.07
CA ASN A 52 -18.23 -8.18 17.66
C ASN A 52 -17.14 -7.47 16.81
N ALA A 53 -16.60 -6.38 17.33
CA ALA A 53 -15.51 -5.64 16.68
C ALA A 53 -14.23 -6.47 16.61
N ARG A 54 -13.88 -7.17 17.71
CA ARG A 54 -12.75 -8.09 17.83
C ARG A 54 -12.82 -9.19 16.77
N ARG A 55 -13.98 -9.85 16.67
CA ARG A 55 -14.20 -10.91 15.69
C ARG A 55 -14.04 -10.39 14.27
N PHE A 56 -14.67 -9.27 13.93
CA PHE A 56 -14.55 -8.67 12.59
C PHE A 56 -13.10 -8.34 12.26
N ALA A 57 -12.36 -7.70 13.17
CA ALA A 57 -10.95 -7.35 12.95
C ALA A 57 -10.07 -8.59 12.75
N GLY A 58 -10.30 -9.65 13.54
CA GLY A 58 -9.60 -10.93 13.42
C GLY A 58 -9.90 -11.66 12.11
N GLU A 59 -11.18 -11.73 11.69
CA GLU A 59 -11.59 -12.32 10.42
C GLU A 59 -10.99 -11.56 9.22
N LEU A 60 -11.00 -10.24 9.26
CA LEU A 60 -10.39 -9.40 8.23
C LEU A 60 -8.89 -9.66 8.12
N ALA A 61 -8.19 -9.66 9.24
CA ALA A 61 -6.74 -9.91 9.26
C ALA A 61 -6.37 -11.33 8.82
N SER A 62 -7.19 -12.34 9.18
CA SER A 62 -7.00 -13.73 8.74
C SER A 62 -7.23 -13.95 7.24
N GLY A 63 -7.99 -13.04 6.60
CA GLY A 63 -8.13 -12.95 5.15
C GLY A 63 -7.02 -12.17 4.43
N GLY A 64 -6.00 -11.68 5.15
CA GLY A 64 -4.94 -10.83 4.60
C GLY A 64 -5.37 -9.37 4.40
N GLY A 65 -6.45 -8.96 5.07
CA GLY A 65 -6.91 -7.57 5.08
C GLY A 65 -6.01 -6.69 5.94
N THR A 66 -5.94 -5.42 5.58
CA THR A 66 -5.13 -4.40 6.27
C THR A 66 -6.01 -3.52 7.15
N VAL A 67 -5.68 -3.42 8.43
CA VAL A 67 -6.34 -2.54 9.40
C VAL A 67 -5.44 -1.34 9.69
N LEU A 68 -5.93 -0.12 9.43
CA LEU A 68 -5.23 1.11 9.78
C LEU A 68 -5.60 1.54 11.21
N PHE A 69 -4.62 1.57 12.10
CA PHE A 69 -4.80 2.05 13.48
C PHE A 69 -4.63 3.55 13.55
N VAL A 70 -5.62 4.26 14.10
CA VAL A 70 -5.62 5.71 14.22
C VAL A 70 -5.83 6.14 15.67
N GLY A 71 -4.86 6.86 16.21
CA GLY A 71 -4.95 7.40 17.56
C GLY A 71 -3.88 8.42 17.84
N THR A 72 -4.23 9.71 17.67
CA THR A 72 -3.29 10.82 17.90
C THR A 72 -3.37 11.39 19.30
N LYS A 73 -4.37 10.98 20.09
CA LYS A 73 -4.54 11.37 21.49
C LYS A 73 -3.39 10.82 22.34
N LYS A 74 -2.87 11.62 23.26
CA LYS A 74 -1.70 11.24 24.08
C LYS A 74 -1.87 9.92 24.84
N GLN A 75 -3.10 9.61 25.24
CA GLN A 75 -3.45 8.43 26.02
C GLN A 75 -3.41 7.13 25.18
N ALA A 76 -3.65 7.22 23.88
CA ALA A 76 -3.70 6.08 22.97
C ALA A 76 -2.46 5.92 22.09
N ARG A 77 -1.68 6.99 21.91
CA ARG A 77 -0.59 7.11 20.93
C ARG A 77 0.43 5.99 20.98
N ASP A 78 0.94 5.74 22.17
CA ASP A 78 2.04 4.79 22.36
C ASP A 78 1.53 3.36 22.23
N THR A 79 0.33 3.08 22.74
CA THR A 79 -0.34 1.78 22.61
C THR A 79 -0.71 1.45 21.16
N VAL A 80 -1.18 2.46 20.40
CA VAL A 80 -1.47 2.30 18.96
C VAL A 80 -0.20 1.92 18.19
N GLU A 81 0.91 2.62 18.46
CA GLU A 81 2.20 2.32 17.83
C GLU A 81 2.70 0.92 18.16
N GLU A 82 2.65 0.54 19.44
CA GLU A 82 3.08 -0.79 19.90
C GLU A 82 2.29 -1.91 19.22
N TRP A 83 0.95 -1.87 19.29
CA TRP A 83 0.11 -2.91 18.73
C TRP A 83 0.16 -2.96 17.21
N ALA A 84 0.17 -1.82 16.53
CA ALA A 84 0.28 -1.78 15.08
C ALA A 84 1.61 -2.39 14.59
N ASN A 85 2.73 -2.08 15.27
CA ASN A 85 4.03 -2.69 14.95
C ASN A 85 4.04 -4.20 15.19
N ARG A 86 3.41 -4.70 16.27
CA ARG A 86 3.27 -6.14 16.54
C ARG A 86 2.48 -6.86 15.46
N CYS A 87 1.38 -6.24 15.03
CA CYS A 87 0.52 -6.78 13.97
C CYS A 87 1.11 -6.61 12.57
N GLN A 88 2.15 -5.76 12.40
CA GLN A 88 2.66 -5.29 11.11
C GLN A 88 1.58 -4.59 10.27
N MET A 89 0.79 -3.76 10.93
CA MET A 89 -0.28 -2.97 10.33
C MET A 89 0.09 -1.49 10.31
N PRO A 90 -0.40 -0.72 9.33
CA PRO A 90 -0.17 0.72 9.29
C PRO A 90 -0.85 1.44 10.45
N TYR A 91 -0.27 2.56 10.87
CA TYR A 91 -0.83 3.38 11.94
C TYR A 91 -0.57 4.87 11.76
N VAL A 92 -1.42 5.68 12.40
CA VAL A 92 -1.27 7.13 12.51
C VAL A 92 -1.39 7.52 13.98
N ASN A 93 -0.26 7.90 14.61
CA ASN A 93 -0.22 8.24 16.03
C ASN A 93 0.22 9.68 16.33
N LYS A 94 0.56 10.50 15.34
CA LYS A 94 0.99 11.90 15.53
C LYS A 94 -0.08 12.88 15.08
N ARG A 95 -0.37 12.93 13.79
CA ARG A 95 -1.37 13.81 13.21
C ARG A 95 -1.94 13.19 11.96
N TRP A 96 -3.25 13.19 11.85
CA TRP A 96 -3.91 12.85 10.60
C TRP A 96 -3.61 13.89 9.52
N LEU A 97 -3.15 13.45 8.36
CA LEU A 97 -2.98 14.31 7.21
C LEU A 97 -4.24 14.24 6.35
N GLY A 98 -4.91 15.38 6.20
CA GLY A 98 -6.10 15.43 5.34
C GLY A 98 -5.80 14.95 3.92
N GLY A 99 -6.63 14.06 3.39
CA GLY A 99 -6.44 13.42 2.11
C GLY A 99 -5.61 12.12 2.16
N LEU A 100 -5.30 11.59 3.35
CA LEU A 100 -4.53 10.35 3.48
C LEU A 100 -5.22 9.18 2.78
N LEU A 101 -6.54 9.08 2.91
CA LEU A 101 -7.33 8.06 2.24
C LEU A 101 -7.94 8.59 0.93
N THR A 102 -8.59 9.76 0.96
CA THR A 102 -9.32 10.29 -0.20
C THR A 102 -8.43 10.76 -1.35
N ASN A 103 -7.17 11.11 -1.09
CA ASN A 103 -6.18 11.49 -2.08
C ASN A 103 -4.93 10.61 -1.98
N PHE A 104 -5.13 9.30 -1.91
CA PHE A 104 -4.08 8.31 -1.68
C PHE A 104 -2.96 8.38 -2.74
N ASN A 105 -3.28 8.62 -4.01
CA ASN A 105 -2.26 8.74 -5.06
C ASN A 105 -1.21 9.83 -4.78
N THR A 106 -1.65 10.99 -4.25
CA THR A 106 -0.73 12.05 -3.87
C THR A 106 0.07 11.69 -2.61
N MET A 107 -0.57 10.99 -1.66
CA MET A 107 0.07 10.55 -0.44
C MET A 107 1.08 9.42 -0.70
N SER A 108 0.78 8.50 -1.60
CA SER A 108 1.72 7.46 -2.08
C SER A 108 2.99 8.08 -2.68
N GLY A 109 2.86 9.17 -3.46
CA GLY A 109 4.03 9.93 -3.92
C GLY A 109 4.88 10.53 -2.79
N ARG A 110 4.26 10.93 -1.67
CA ARG A 110 4.98 11.40 -0.46
C ARG A 110 5.65 10.25 0.28
N ILE A 111 5.01 9.08 0.33
CA ILE A 111 5.57 7.86 0.90
C ILE A 111 6.77 7.39 0.07
N ALA A 112 6.65 7.39 -1.27
CA ALA A 112 7.77 7.09 -2.15
C ALA A 112 8.97 8.05 -1.93
N ARG A 113 8.69 9.34 -1.72
CA ARG A 113 9.74 10.30 -1.39
C ARG A 113 10.40 10.03 -0.02
N LEU A 114 9.63 9.56 0.96
CA LEU A 114 10.17 9.13 2.26
C LEU A 114 11.15 7.96 2.08
N HIS A 115 10.78 6.94 1.30
CA HIS A 115 11.67 5.81 0.98
C HIS A 115 12.93 6.28 0.26
N GLU A 116 12.80 7.10 -0.78
CA GLU A 116 13.95 7.64 -1.53
C GLU A 116 14.96 8.36 -0.63
N LEU A 117 14.47 9.21 0.29
CA LEU A 117 15.34 9.93 1.21
C LEU A 117 15.99 9.02 2.26
N ASN A 118 15.30 7.97 2.71
CA ASN A 118 15.88 6.96 3.60
C ASN A 118 16.98 6.16 2.88
N ASP A 119 16.73 5.72 1.64
CA ASP A 119 17.73 5.02 0.83
C ASP A 119 18.97 5.91 0.62
N TRP A 120 18.77 7.19 0.31
CA TRP A 120 19.89 8.13 0.15
C TRP A 120 20.69 8.33 1.45
N LYS A 121 20.02 8.27 2.61
CA LYS A 121 20.67 8.34 3.92
C LYS A 121 21.48 7.08 4.21
N GLU A 122 20.90 5.89 3.95
CA GLU A 122 21.56 4.59 4.16
C GLU A 122 22.77 4.39 3.22
N GLU A 123 22.64 4.79 1.96
CA GLU A 123 23.72 4.74 0.97
C GLU A 123 24.79 5.81 1.13
N GLY A 124 24.62 6.76 2.08
CA GLY A 124 25.54 7.87 2.31
C GLY A 124 25.52 8.94 1.22
N LYS A 125 24.54 8.93 0.32
CA LYS A 125 24.41 9.92 -0.77
C LYS A 125 24.17 11.33 -0.23
N LEU A 126 23.49 11.46 0.91
CA LEU A 126 23.26 12.75 1.56
C LEU A 126 24.57 13.44 1.98
N ASP A 127 25.58 12.68 2.38
CA ASP A 127 26.88 13.23 2.81
C ASP A 127 27.71 13.80 1.64
N LEU A 128 27.42 13.39 0.41
CA LEU A 128 28.06 13.92 -0.80
C LEU A 128 27.51 15.27 -1.25
N LEU A 129 26.37 15.69 -0.69
CA LEU A 129 25.72 16.95 -1.06
C LEU A 129 26.31 18.14 -0.32
N PRO A 130 26.20 19.36 -0.89
CA PRO A 130 26.54 20.59 -0.19
C PRO A 130 25.77 20.71 1.14
N THR A 131 26.40 21.20 2.21
CA THR A 131 25.84 21.26 3.57
C THR A 131 24.42 21.86 3.62
N LYS A 132 24.15 22.90 2.81
CA LYS A 132 22.83 23.56 2.78
C LYS A 132 21.73 22.64 2.23
N GLU A 133 22.03 21.89 1.18
CA GLU A 133 21.10 20.96 0.55
C GLU A 133 20.86 19.75 1.45
N ARG A 134 21.94 19.20 2.03
CA ARG A 134 21.85 18.10 2.99
C ARG A 134 20.93 18.44 4.16
N MET A 135 21.16 19.58 4.82
CA MET A 135 20.29 20.02 5.94
C MET A 135 18.83 20.18 5.53
N GLY A 136 18.58 20.65 4.29
CA GLY A 136 17.21 20.75 3.75
C GLY A 136 16.54 19.40 3.59
N MET A 137 17.27 18.42 3.04
CA MET A 137 16.75 17.05 2.84
C MET A 137 16.60 16.28 4.16
N GLU A 138 17.52 16.44 5.09
CA GLU A 138 17.41 15.88 6.45
C GLU A 138 16.18 16.42 7.19
N ALA A 139 15.91 17.72 7.07
CA ALA A 139 14.72 18.34 7.66
C ALA A 139 13.42 17.88 6.98
N GLU A 140 13.44 17.68 5.63
CA GLU A 140 12.32 17.10 4.90
C GLU A 140 12.08 15.66 5.33
N LEU A 141 13.12 14.85 5.41
CA LEU A 141 13.06 13.46 5.88
C LEU A 141 12.45 13.36 7.28
N ALA A 142 12.99 14.11 8.24
CA ALA A 142 12.47 14.11 9.61
C ALA A 142 10.98 14.49 9.68
N LYS A 143 10.53 15.43 8.83
CA LYS A 143 9.13 15.82 8.75
C LYS A 143 8.24 14.75 8.12
N LEU A 144 8.72 14.08 7.09
CA LEU A 144 8.00 12.98 6.44
C LEU A 144 7.91 11.78 7.38
N GLU A 145 9.01 11.41 8.03
CA GLU A 145 9.07 10.30 8.98
C GLU A 145 8.15 10.55 10.19
N PHE A 146 8.13 11.77 10.73
CA PHE A 146 7.24 12.14 11.82
C PHE A 146 5.75 11.98 11.45
N ASN A 147 5.35 12.33 10.22
CA ASN A 147 3.94 12.34 9.82
C ASN A 147 3.48 11.06 9.13
N LEU A 148 4.36 10.38 8.40
CA LEU A 148 4.04 9.24 7.54
C LEU A 148 4.77 7.95 7.94
N GLY A 149 5.63 7.99 8.97
CA GLY A 149 6.43 6.84 9.37
C GLY A 149 5.60 5.59 9.66
N GLY A 150 4.42 5.74 10.28
CA GLY A 150 3.53 4.60 10.57
C GLY A 150 2.74 4.08 9.37
N VAL A 151 2.70 4.82 8.26
CA VAL A 151 2.02 4.40 7.02
C VAL A 151 2.99 4.19 5.84
N ARG A 152 4.29 4.15 6.13
CA ARG A 152 5.32 4.02 5.10
C ARG A 152 5.15 2.76 4.24
N ASP A 153 4.73 1.66 4.82
CA ASP A 153 4.59 0.36 4.15
C ASP A 153 3.20 0.15 3.52
N MET A 154 2.37 1.20 3.48
CA MET A 154 1.01 1.14 2.95
C MET A 154 1.01 1.35 1.42
N GLU A 155 0.87 0.26 0.66
CA GLU A 155 0.83 0.29 -0.81
C GLU A 155 -0.58 0.52 -1.37
N ARG A 156 -1.61 0.19 -0.59
CA ARG A 156 -3.03 0.28 -0.96
C ARG A 156 -3.86 0.86 0.17
N LEU A 157 -5.09 1.26 -0.14
CA LEU A 157 -6.05 1.67 0.88
C LEU A 157 -6.29 0.53 1.88
N PRO A 158 -6.48 0.86 3.17
CA PRO A 158 -6.79 -0.14 4.18
C PRO A 158 -8.20 -0.71 3.98
N ASP A 159 -8.39 -1.96 4.39
CA ASP A 159 -9.67 -2.65 4.32
C ASP A 159 -10.60 -2.32 5.51
N ALA A 160 -10.02 -1.83 6.62
CA ALA A 160 -10.74 -1.25 7.74
C ALA A 160 -9.90 -0.18 8.45
N VAL A 161 -10.55 0.72 9.18
CA VAL A 161 -9.91 1.73 10.01
C VAL A 161 -10.37 1.55 11.45
N PHE A 162 -9.40 1.45 12.37
CA PHE A 162 -9.67 1.47 13.81
C PHE A 162 -9.32 2.83 14.39
N VAL A 163 -10.31 3.52 14.99
CA VAL A 163 -10.17 4.89 15.52
C VAL A 163 -10.40 4.89 17.03
N THR A 164 -9.46 5.47 17.77
CA THR A 164 -9.52 5.50 19.24
C THR A 164 -10.23 6.73 19.82
N ASP A 165 -10.34 7.82 19.07
CA ASP A 165 -11.08 9.02 19.44
C ASP A 165 -11.72 9.65 18.18
N LEU A 166 -13.03 9.48 18.02
CA LEU A 166 -13.73 9.99 16.84
C LEU A 166 -13.75 11.50 16.74
N LYS A 167 -13.72 12.19 17.87
CA LYS A 167 -13.82 13.65 17.89
C LYS A 167 -12.52 14.32 17.45
N THR A 168 -11.39 13.79 17.90
CA THR A 168 -10.07 14.28 17.48
C THR A 168 -9.79 13.92 16.05
N GLU A 169 -10.22 12.72 15.63
CA GLU A 169 -9.95 12.15 14.30
C GLU A 169 -11.15 12.28 13.34
N GLU A 170 -11.97 13.33 13.50
CA GLU A 170 -13.16 13.56 12.69
C GLU A 170 -12.87 13.54 11.18
N ILE A 171 -11.70 14.07 10.76
CA ILE A 171 -11.30 14.08 9.36
C ILE A 171 -11.05 12.65 8.86
N ALA A 172 -10.40 11.80 9.67
CA ALA A 172 -10.14 10.40 9.33
C ALA A 172 -11.45 9.63 9.16
N VAL A 173 -12.38 9.82 10.09
CA VAL A 173 -13.71 9.20 10.06
C VAL A 173 -14.48 9.62 8.81
N HIS A 174 -14.50 10.90 8.47
CA HIS A 174 -15.19 11.39 7.27
C HIS A 174 -14.53 10.85 5.97
N GLU A 175 -13.21 10.74 5.92
CA GLU A 175 -12.54 10.18 4.76
C GLU A 175 -12.83 8.69 4.59
N ALA A 176 -12.78 7.91 5.67
CA ALA A 176 -13.09 6.48 5.64
C ALA A 176 -14.56 6.25 5.23
N ALA A 177 -15.50 6.97 5.85
CA ALA A 177 -16.92 6.89 5.51
C ALA A 177 -17.20 7.25 4.04
N ARG A 178 -16.54 8.29 3.51
CA ARG A 178 -16.65 8.69 2.09
C ARG A 178 -16.21 7.58 1.13
N LEU A 179 -15.18 6.82 1.50
CA LEU A 179 -14.66 5.70 0.73
C LEU A 179 -15.38 4.38 1.03
N ARG A 180 -16.33 4.38 1.97
CA ARG A 180 -17.04 3.19 2.45
C ARG A 180 -16.10 2.13 3.02
N ILE A 181 -15.03 2.57 3.67
CA ILE A 181 -14.13 1.70 4.42
C ILE A 181 -14.75 1.46 5.78
N PRO A 182 -14.94 0.23 6.24
CA PRO A 182 -15.50 -0.09 7.55
C PRO A 182 -14.71 0.58 8.67
N ILE A 183 -15.44 1.20 9.61
CA ILE A 183 -14.86 1.92 10.74
C ILE A 183 -15.17 1.17 12.03
N ILE A 184 -14.11 0.77 12.74
CA ILE A 184 -14.17 0.30 14.13
C ILE A 184 -13.81 1.51 14.99
N GLY A 185 -14.65 1.88 15.95
CA GLY A 185 -14.39 3.09 16.74
C GLY A 185 -14.64 2.92 18.22
N LEU A 186 -13.70 3.38 19.06
CA LEU A 186 -13.92 3.64 20.46
C LEU A 186 -14.69 4.97 20.57
N VAL A 187 -15.91 4.88 21.08
CA VAL A 187 -16.88 5.99 21.04
C VAL A 187 -17.25 6.40 22.45
N ASP A 188 -16.80 7.57 22.86
CA ASP A 188 -17.22 8.17 24.14
C ASP A 188 -18.55 8.91 24.01
N THR A 189 -19.14 9.28 25.12
CA THR A 189 -20.45 9.93 25.24
C THR A 189 -20.57 11.27 24.53
N ASN A 190 -19.45 11.94 24.18
CA ASN A 190 -19.40 13.22 23.48
C ASN A 190 -19.26 13.08 21.95
N CYS A 191 -19.18 11.86 21.42
CA CYS A 191 -18.95 11.54 20.02
C CYS A 191 -20.25 11.17 19.28
N ASP A 192 -20.24 11.22 17.95
CA ASP A 192 -21.32 10.72 17.12
C ASP A 192 -21.03 9.29 16.66
N PRO A 193 -21.81 8.29 17.06
CA PRO A 193 -21.63 6.90 16.63
C PRO A 193 -22.11 6.62 15.20
N THR A 194 -22.81 7.57 14.56
CA THR A 194 -23.50 7.34 13.27
C THR A 194 -22.57 6.87 12.13
N PRO A 195 -21.35 7.44 11.95
CA PRO A 195 -20.45 7.03 10.86
C PRO A 195 -19.67 5.73 11.14
N VAL A 196 -19.84 5.12 12.32
CA VAL A 196 -19.05 3.96 12.77
C VAL A 196 -19.84 2.68 12.56
N ASP A 197 -19.25 1.70 11.88
CA ASP A 197 -19.88 0.40 11.63
C ASP A 197 -19.80 -0.51 12.86
N TYR A 198 -18.66 -0.52 13.54
CA TYR A 198 -18.40 -1.30 14.75
C TYR A 198 -18.14 -0.37 15.92
N VAL A 199 -19.22 0.02 16.59
CA VAL A 199 -19.19 0.95 17.73
C VAL A 199 -18.73 0.20 18.98
N ILE A 200 -17.71 0.71 19.66
CA ILE A 200 -17.25 0.24 20.96
C ILE A 200 -17.50 1.39 21.95
N PRO A 201 -18.61 1.41 22.71
CA PRO A 201 -18.85 2.47 23.68
C PRO A 201 -17.82 2.39 24.81
N GLY A 202 -17.12 3.48 25.09
CA GLY A 202 -16.09 3.45 26.12
C GLY A 202 -15.35 4.77 26.28
N ASN A 203 -14.57 4.84 27.33
CA ASN A 203 -13.77 5.99 27.70
C ASN A 203 -12.52 6.11 26.83
N ASP A 204 -12.36 7.22 26.15
CA ASP A 204 -11.20 7.55 25.32
C ASP A 204 -10.14 8.44 26.02
N ASP A 205 -10.41 8.86 27.27
CA ASP A 205 -9.54 9.72 28.07
C ASP A 205 -8.61 8.93 29.01
N ALA A 206 -9.02 7.75 29.46
CA ALA A 206 -8.24 6.94 30.37
C ALA A 206 -7.25 6.07 29.63
N ILE A 207 -5.95 6.13 30.01
CA ILE A 207 -4.86 5.33 29.40
C ILE A 207 -5.20 3.85 29.46
N ARG A 208 -5.62 3.32 30.63
CA ARG A 208 -5.96 1.91 30.82
C ARG A 208 -7.12 1.45 29.96
N SER A 209 -8.13 2.34 29.76
CA SER A 209 -9.26 2.04 28.89
C SER A 209 -8.80 1.91 27.43
N CYS A 210 -7.99 2.86 26.96
CA CYS A 210 -7.40 2.80 25.62
C CYS A 210 -6.52 1.55 25.44
N GLU A 211 -5.64 1.24 26.41
CA GLU A 211 -4.78 0.05 26.39
C GLU A 211 -5.58 -1.24 26.28
N LEU A 212 -6.65 -1.38 27.05
CA LEU A 212 -7.48 -2.58 27.05
C LEU A 212 -8.21 -2.76 25.71
N VAL A 213 -8.85 -1.71 25.21
CA VAL A 213 -9.62 -1.78 23.97
C VAL A 213 -8.70 -1.95 22.75
N ILE A 214 -7.62 -1.17 22.66
CA ILE A 214 -6.62 -1.30 21.58
C ILE A 214 -5.97 -2.68 21.64
N GLY A 215 -5.61 -3.14 22.84
CA GLY A 215 -5.02 -4.46 23.06
C GLY A 215 -5.93 -5.61 22.65
N THR A 216 -7.23 -5.51 22.93
CA THR A 216 -8.22 -6.53 22.55
C THR A 216 -8.36 -6.61 21.02
N ILE A 217 -8.50 -5.48 20.35
CA ILE A 217 -8.58 -5.44 18.88
C ILE A 217 -7.23 -5.81 18.25
N GLY A 218 -6.12 -5.23 18.73
CA GLY A 218 -4.77 -5.53 18.25
C GLY A 218 -4.41 -7.00 18.40
N GLY A 219 -4.75 -7.63 19.53
CA GLY A 219 -4.52 -9.06 19.74
C GLY A 219 -5.25 -9.94 18.72
N ALA A 220 -6.51 -9.62 18.39
CA ALA A 220 -7.25 -10.33 17.36
C ALA A 220 -6.64 -10.15 15.95
N VAL A 221 -6.21 -8.93 15.64
CA VAL A 221 -5.51 -8.63 14.37
C VAL A 221 -4.16 -9.35 14.32
N GLU A 222 -3.40 -9.42 15.42
CA GLU A 222 -2.13 -10.15 15.50
C GLU A 222 -2.32 -11.65 15.25
N GLU A 223 -3.30 -12.27 15.89
CA GLU A 223 -3.63 -13.70 15.68
C GLU A 223 -4.06 -13.96 14.23
N GLY A 224 -4.95 -13.12 13.69
CA GLY A 224 -5.41 -13.21 12.31
C GLY A 224 -4.28 -13.06 11.30
N SER A 225 -3.49 -11.99 11.42
CA SER A 225 -2.39 -11.69 10.50
C SER A 225 -1.27 -12.73 10.55
N SER A 226 -0.98 -13.29 11.74
CA SER A 226 0.01 -14.36 11.89
C SER A 226 -0.45 -15.66 11.23
N SER A 227 -1.72 -16.01 11.37
CA SER A 227 -2.31 -17.20 10.73
C SER A 227 -2.30 -17.07 9.21
N TRP A 228 -2.65 -15.91 8.68
CA TRP A 228 -2.61 -15.61 7.25
C TRP A 228 -1.18 -15.69 6.70
N ARG A 229 -0.20 -15.11 7.37
CA ARG A 229 1.21 -15.15 6.94
C ARG A 229 1.72 -16.58 6.79
N VAL A 230 1.44 -17.43 7.78
CA VAL A 230 1.82 -18.86 7.72
C VAL A 230 1.17 -19.58 6.53
N GLN A 231 -0.09 -19.27 6.24
CA GLN A 231 -0.79 -19.86 5.08
C GLN A 231 -0.22 -19.33 3.76
N GLU A 232 0.05 -18.03 3.67
CA GLU A 232 0.61 -17.40 2.49
C GLU A 232 2.02 -17.87 2.18
N GLU A 233 2.89 -18.02 3.20
CA GLU A 233 4.21 -18.60 3.04
C GLU A 233 4.15 -20.03 2.48
N LYS A 234 3.23 -20.85 2.98
CA LYS A 234 3.00 -22.20 2.43
C LYS A 234 2.55 -22.15 0.98
N ARG A 235 1.59 -21.27 0.66
CA ARG A 235 1.09 -21.09 -0.71
C ARG A 235 2.19 -20.66 -1.67
N ILE A 236 3.01 -19.67 -1.27
CA ILE A 236 4.15 -19.21 -2.05
C ILE A 236 5.18 -20.32 -2.24
N ALA A 237 5.49 -21.08 -1.17
CA ALA A 237 6.43 -22.20 -1.25
C ALA A 237 5.95 -23.30 -2.20
N GLU A 238 4.66 -23.64 -2.15
CA GLU A 238 4.05 -24.61 -3.07
C GLU A 238 4.05 -24.12 -4.52
N GLU A 239 3.72 -22.85 -4.75
CA GLU A 239 3.76 -22.25 -6.08
C GLU A 239 5.18 -22.23 -6.66
N MET A 240 6.17 -21.85 -5.83
CA MET A 240 7.58 -21.87 -6.23
C MET A 240 8.07 -23.30 -6.54
N ALA A 241 7.64 -24.29 -5.75
CA ALA A 241 7.96 -25.68 -6.00
C ALA A 241 7.32 -26.18 -7.31
N ARG A 242 6.08 -25.79 -7.59
CA ARG A 242 5.38 -26.09 -8.83
C ARG A 242 6.08 -25.45 -10.05
N ARG A 243 6.40 -24.15 -9.95
CA ARG A 243 7.13 -23.45 -11.04
C ARG A 243 8.47 -24.10 -11.35
N LYS A 244 9.22 -24.51 -10.30
CA LYS A 244 10.49 -25.23 -10.49
C LYS A 244 10.29 -26.55 -11.20
N LYS A 245 9.26 -27.33 -10.84
CA LYS A 245 8.95 -28.59 -11.51
C LYS A 245 8.57 -28.39 -12.99
N ASP A 246 7.70 -27.40 -13.24
CA ASP A 246 7.27 -27.07 -14.60
C ASP A 246 8.47 -26.61 -15.47
N GLU A 247 9.42 -25.86 -14.88
CA GLU A 247 10.63 -25.42 -15.58
C GLU A 247 11.60 -26.58 -15.84
N GLU A 248 11.77 -27.51 -14.89
CA GLU A 248 12.56 -28.72 -15.06
C GLU A 248 11.99 -29.65 -16.14
N GLU A 249 10.66 -29.84 -16.15
CA GLU A 249 9.99 -30.61 -17.18
C GLU A 249 10.15 -29.96 -18.56
N ARG A 250 10.03 -28.63 -18.63
CA ARG A 250 10.24 -27.91 -19.89
C ARG A 250 11.66 -28.09 -20.41
N LYS A 251 12.68 -27.96 -19.53
CA LYS A 251 14.09 -28.19 -19.89
C LYS A 251 14.32 -29.62 -20.38
N LYS A 252 13.74 -30.62 -19.69
CA LYS A 252 13.84 -32.02 -20.12
C LYS A 252 13.24 -32.26 -21.50
N ARG A 253 12.05 -31.69 -21.76
CA ARG A 253 11.39 -31.79 -23.07
C ARG A 253 12.21 -31.10 -24.16
N GLU A 254 12.79 -29.94 -23.89
CA GLU A 254 13.68 -29.23 -24.82
C GLU A 254 14.96 -30.02 -25.10
N GLU A 255 15.55 -30.69 -24.09
CA GLU A 255 16.72 -31.58 -24.26
C GLU A 255 16.34 -32.84 -25.04
N GLU A 256 15.21 -33.48 -24.73
CA GLU A 256 14.75 -34.65 -25.49
C GLU A 256 14.44 -34.32 -26.95
N GLU A 257 13.86 -33.14 -27.20
CA GLU A 257 13.61 -32.67 -28.56
C GLU A 257 14.89 -32.38 -29.32
N LYS A 258 15.87 -31.73 -28.70
CA LYS A 258 17.20 -31.52 -29.29
C LYS A 258 17.89 -32.84 -29.60
N ALA A 259 17.89 -33.75 -28.62
CA ALA A 259 18.48 -35.08 -28.84
C ALA A 259 17.78 -35.86 -29.95
N ARG A 260 16.45 -35.71 -30.11
CA ARG A 260 15.71 -36.33 -31.21
C ARG A 260 16.06 -35.73 -32.57
N VAL A 261 16.18 -34.40 -32.63
CA VAL A 261 16.58 -33.69 -33.85
C VAL A 261 18.00 -34.09 -34.25
N GLU A 262 18.98 -34.10 -33.32
CA GLU A 262 20.34 -34.54 -33.57
C GLU A 262 20.41 -36.00 -34.04
N ALA A 263 19.61 -36.88 -33.42
CA ALA A 263 19.57 -38.28 -33.84
C ALA A 263 18.94 -38.46 -35.24
N GLU A 264 17.98 -37.61 -35.62
CA GLU A 264 17.39 -37.63 -36.96
C GLU A 264 18.35 -37.08 -38.03
N GLU A 265 19.09 -36.00 -37.70
CA GLU A 265 20.13 -35.44 -38.56
C GLU A 265 21.28 -36.42 -38.75
N ALA A 266 21.71 -37.08 -37.66
CA ALA A 266 22.74 -38.11 -37.73
C ALA A 266 22.32 -39.31 -38.61
N LYS A 267 21.04 -39.73 -38.55
CA LYS A 267 20.49 -40.77 -39.43
C LYS A 267 20.48 -40.35 -40.90
N LYS A 268 20.06 -39.11 -41.19
CA LYS A 268 20.06 -38.57 -42.57
C LYS A 268 21.48 -38.47 -43.12
N ALA A 269 22.41 -37.98 -42.29
CA ALA A 269 23.85 -37.94 -42.69
C ALA A 269 24.43 -39.32 -42.93
N ALA A 270 24.11 -40.33 -42.13
CA ALA A 270 24.51 -41.72 -42.34
C ALA A 270 23.95 -42.31 -43.61
N GLU A 271 22.67 -42.05 -43.93
CA GLU A 271 21.98 -42.52 -45.15
C GLU A 271 22.54 -41.84 -46.42
N GLU A 272 22.89 -40.55 -46.34
CA GLU A 272 23.60 -39.83 -47.40
C GLU A 272 25.03 -40.36 -47.62
N ALA A 273 25.77 -40.65 -46.55
CA ALA A 273 27.09 -41.27 -46.64
C ALA A 273 27.04 -42.66 -47.23
N GLU A 274 25.99 -43.45 -46.92
CA GLU A 274 25.79 -44.77 -47.49
C GLU A 274 25.43 -44.72 -49.00
N LYS A 275 24.59 -43.74 -49.37
CA LYS A 275 24.27 -43.48 -50.79
C LYS A 275 25.52 -42.98 -51.57
N ALA A 276 26.36 -42.15 -50.98
CA ALA A 276 27.61 -41.69 -51.58
C ALA A 276 28.59 -42.80 -51.74
N THR A 277 28.72 -43.73 -50.78
CA THR A 277 29.59 -44.92 -50.91
C THR A 277 29.07 -45.94 -51.96
N GLN A 278 27.73 -46.09 -52.06
CA GLN A 278 27.16 -46.92 -53.12
C GLN A 278 27.35 -46.28 -54.51
N ALA A 279 27.19 -44.96 -54.64
CA ALA A 279 27.48 -44.26 -55.90
C ALA A 279 28.93 -44.34 -56.33
N THR A 280 29.87 -44.21 -55.39
CA THR A 280 31.33 -44.41 -55.70
C THR A 280 31.66 -45.83 -56.02
N ALA A 281 31.05 -46.84 -55.43
CA ALA A 281 31.20 -48.26 -55.78
C ALA A 281 30.62 -48.58 -57.17
N GLN A 282 29.47 -47.97 -57.53
CA GLN A 282 28.87 -48.11 -58.86
C GLN A 282 29.72 -47.42 -59.95
N ALA A 283 30.27 -46.26 -59.67
CA ALA A 283 31.23 -45.57 -60.59
C ALA A 283 32.53 -46.34 -60.80
N ALA A 284 33.02 -46.97 -59.75
CA ALA A 284 34.24 -47.86 -59.85
C ALA A 284 33.96 -49.18 -60.62
N ALA A 285 32.75 -49.70 -60.59
CA ALA A 285 32.27 -50.83 -61.33
C ALA A 285 32.12 -50.52 -62.84
N GLN A 286 31.68 -49.32 -63.20
CA GLN A 286 31.55 -48.85 -64.56
C GLN A 286 32.93 -48.52 -65.24
N ALA A 287 33.94 -48.20 -64.48
CA ALA A 287 35.27 -47.88 -64.95
C ALA A 287 36.11 -49.14 -65.37
N LYS A 288 35.61 -50.39 -65.20
CA LYS A 288 36.25 -51.64 -65.53
C LYS A 288 35.76 -52.35 -66.83
N ALA A 289 34.98 -51.68 -67.71
CA ALA A 289 34.58 -52.23 -68.99
C ALA A 289 35.62 -51.84 -70.05
N PRO A 290 36.15 -52.79 -70.85
CA PRO A 290 37.27 -52.52 -71.79
C PRO A 290 36.81 -51.76 -73.02
N GLN A 291 37.54 -50.68 -73.32
CA GLN A 291 37.41 -49.90 -74.56
C GLN A 291 37.97 -50.70 -75.74
N VAL A 292 37.16 -50.97 -76.74
CA VAL A 292 37.55 -51.34 -78.08
C VAL A 292 37.82 -50.10 -78.91
N GLN A 293 39.05 -50.00 -79.34
CA GLN A 293 39.61 -48.92 -80.22
C GLN A 293 38.87 -48.87 -81.56
N LYS A 294 38.56 -47.70 -82.08
CA LYS A 294 38.65 -47.35 -83.50
C LYS A 294 39.05 -45.86 -83.64
N ALA A 295 40.18 -45.65 -84.23
CA ALA A 295 40.80 -44.38 -84.62
C ALA A 295 40.28 -43.98 -86.03
N PRO A 296 40.85 -42.95 -86.69
CA PRO A 296 40.34 -41.55 -86.68
C PRO A 296 39.97 -41.04 -88.09
N GLN A 297 39.26 -39.97 -88.24
CA GLN A 297 39.39 -39.13 -89.48
C GLN A 297 38.92 -37.67 -89.16
N ASP A 298 39.96 -36.92 -89.18
CA ASP A 298 40.28 -35.70 -89.92
C ASP A 298 39.15 -34.65 -90.23
N LYS A 299 39.61 -33.45 -90.01
CA LYS A 299 39.39 -32.14 -90.64
C LYS A 299 38.43 -31.13 -90.09
N ALA A 300 39.05 -30.13 -89.67
CA ALA A 300 39.04 -28.69 -90.05
C ALA A 300 38.39 -27.74 -89.03
N ALA A 301 39.27 -26.94 -88.52
CA ALA A 301 38.95 -25.61 -87.99
C ALA A 301 38.57 -24.65 -89.13
N PRO A 302 38.21 -23.38 -89.02
CA PRO A 302 38.38 -22.53 -87.85
C PRO A 302 37.23 -21.53 -87.60
N ALA A 303 37.44 -20.75 -86.58
CA ALA A 303 37.23 -19.32 -86.48
C ALA A 303 36.08 -18.77 -85.54
N ALA A 304 36.61 -17.95 -84.72
CA ALA A 304 36.09 -16.67 -84.18
C ALA A 304 35.19 -16.68 -82.97
N GLY A 305 35.81 -16.23 -81.91
CA GLY A 305 35.09 -15.64 -80.80
C GLY A 305 34.46 -14.29 -81.21
N PRO A 306 34.02 -13.41 -80.33
CA PRO A 306 34.23 -13.34 -78.91
C PRO A 306 32.97 -12.88 -78.10
N VAL A 307 33.22 -12.56 -76.84
CA VAL A 307 32.61 -11.52 -75.96
C VAL A 307 31.49 -11.98 -74.99
N ALA A 308 31.89 -12.07 -73.80
CA ALA A 308 31.53 -11.29 -72.61
C ALA A 308 30.03 -11.13 -72.25
N ALA A 309 29.78 -11.46 -71.08
CA ALA A 309 28.93 -10.78 -70.07
C ALA A 309 28.21 -11.83 -69.22
N GLY A 310 28.52 -11.90 -68.00
CA GLY A 310 28.13 -11.04 -66.92
C GLY A 310 27.31 -11.87 -65.98
N ASP A 311 27.91 -12.26 -64.86
CA ASP A 311 27.18 -12.84 -63.73
C ASP A 311 26.04 -11.93 -63.23
N PRO A 312 24.86 -12.47 -62.90
CA PRO A 312 23.86 -11.71 -62.15
C PRO A 312 24.15 -11.76 -60.65
N PRO A 313 24.00 -10.63 -59.97
CA PRO A 313 24.20 -10.56 -58.51
C PRO A 313 23.06 -11.24 -57.72
N PRO A 314 23.32 -11.64 -56.46
CA PRO A 314 22.33 -12.26 -55.61
C PRO A 314 21.27 -11.25 -55.15
N PRO A 315 20.03 -11.69 -54.81
CA PRO A 315 18.93 -10.80 -54.43
C PRO A 315 19.19 -10.17 -53.08
N ALA A 316 19.00 -8.85 -53.04
CA ALA A 316 19.07 -8.03 -51.82
C ALA A 316 17.91 -8.35 -50.86
N VAL A 317 18.26 -8.57 -49.61
CA VAL A 317 17.34 -8.68 -48.48
C VAL A 317 16.74 -7.32 -48.22
N ALA A 318 15.45 -7.18 -48.48
CA ALA A 318 14.68 -6.00 -48.14
C ALA A 318 14.49 -5.90 -46.62
N LYS A 319 15.12 -4.89 -46.01
CA LYS A 319 14.79 -4.43 -44.66
C LYS A 319 13.44 -3.70 -44.70
N ALA A 320 12.40 -4.32 -44.13
CA ALA A 320 11.16 -3.65 -43.84
C ALA A 320 11.37 -2.76 -42.59
N SER A 321 11.38 -1.46 -42.78
CA SER A 321 11.25 -0.48 -41.72
C SER A 321 9.77 -0.30 -41.39
N SER A 322 9.33 -0.85 -40.27
CA SER A 322 8.04 -0.53 -39.70
C SER A 322 8.17 0.73 -38.83
N GLY A 323 7.79 1.86 -39.42
CA GLY A 323 7.53 3.09 -38.69
C GLY A 323 6.20 2.96 -37.94
N VAL A 324 6.27 2.95 -36.61
CA VAL A 324 5.09 3.16 -35.76
C VAL A 324 5.02 4.64 -35.47
N GLY A 325 4.02 5.29 -36.07
CA GLY A 325 3.61 6.65 -35.73
C GLY A 325 2.81 6.68 -34.42
N PRO A 326 2.78 7.81 -33.71
CA PRO A 326 2.09 7.92 -32.43
C PRO A 326 0.56 7.88 -32.62
N PRO A 327 -0.19 7.38 -31.62
CA PRO A 327 -1.65 7.34 -31.69
C PRO A 327 -2.24 8.75 -31.57
N THR A 328 -3.05 9.09 -32.54
CA THR A 328 -3.93 10.25 -32.57
C THR A 328 -5.01 10.14 -31.49
N ALA A 329 -5.22 11.26 -30.78
CA ALA A 329 -6.30 11.47 -29.82
C ALA A 329 -7.68 11.41 -30.52
N PRO A 330 -8.74 10.95 -29.83
CA PRO A 330 -10.09 11.01 -30.37
C PRO A 330 -10.67 12.45 -30.35
N PRO A 331 -11.58 12.78 -31.28
CA PRO A 331 -12.12 14.14 -31.41
C PRO A 331 -13.15 14.45 -30.31
N ALA A 332 -13.08 15.68 -29.85
CA ALA A 332 -14.07 16.32 -29.00
C ALA A 332 -15.42 16.38 -29.71
N ALA A 333 -16.46 15.90 -29.05
CA ALA A 333 -17.84 16.13 -29.45
C ALA A 333 -18.27 17.51 -28.90
N GLU A 334 -18.49 18.45 -29.81
CA GLU A 334 -19.27 19.66 -29.59
C GLU A 334 -20.74 19.27 -29.29
N ALA A 335 -21.26 19.81 -28.22
CA ALA A 335 -22.69 20.03 -28.10
C ALA A 335 -22.90 21.47 -27.60
N ALA A 336 -23.53 22.20 -28.48
CA ALA A 336 -23.81 23.62 -28.38
C ALA A 336 -25.04 23.90 -27.49
N VAL A 337 -24.98 25.09 -26.85
CA VAL A 337 -25.96 26.20 -26.76
C VAL A 337 -27.26 25.99 -25.99
N ALA A 338 -27.44 26.83 -24.98
CA ALA A 338 -28.44 27.87 -24.75
C ALA A 338 -28.23 28.42 -23.35
N SER A 339 -27.76 29.59 -23.11
CA SER A 339 -28.34 30.95 -23.00
C SER A 339 -29.61 31.02 -22.18
N GLU A 340 -29.50 31.73 -21.05
CA GLU A 340 -30.30 32.86 -20.56
C GLU A 340 -29.95 33.05 -19.09
N ALA A 341 -29.32 34.01 -18.65
CA ALA A 341 -29.55 35.43 -18.40
C ALA A 341 -30.52 35.69 -17.21
N GLU A 342 -30.09 36.63 -16.40
CA GLU A 342 -30.79 37.40 -15.36
C GLU A 342 -30.69 36.72 -13.97
N GLY A 343 -30.23 37.35 -12.93
CA GLY A 343 -30.03 38.77 -12.66
C GLY A 343 -30.03 38.92 -11.16
N SER A 344 -29.23 39.83 -10.69
CA SER A 344 -29.50 40.71 -9.56
C SER A 344 -29.17 40.25 -8.14
N ALA A 345 -28.26 41.03 -7.59
CA ALA A 345 -28.27 41.73 -6.31
C ALA A 345 -27.67 41.02 -5.10
N ALA A 346 -26.49 41.52 -4.76
CA ALA A 346 -26.04 41.61 -3.37
C ALA A 346 -26.90 42.67 -2.60
N PRO A 347 -26.99 42.60 -1.32
CA PRO A 347 -26.82 43.77 -0.48
C PRO A 347 -25.68 43.62 0.54
N ALA A 348 -24.83 44.58 0.51
CA ALA A 348 -24.39 45.59 1.48
C ALA A 348 -24.21 45.15 2.93
N ALA A 349 -23.00 45.44 3.36
CA ALA A 349 -22.52 45.54 4.71
C ALA A 349 -23.44 46.40 5.63
N GLU A 350 -23.58 45.96 6.84
CA GLU A 350 -23.97 46.84 7.96
C GLU A 350 -22.99 46.61 9.12
N GLU A 351 -22.18 47.65 9.35
CA GLU A 351 -21.40 47.90 10.54
C GLU A 351 -22.35 48.25 11.68
N ALA A 352 -22.10 47.67 12.86
CA ALA A 352 -22.52 48.25 14.15
C ALA A 352 -21.48 47.82 15.17
N GLU A 353 -20.55 48.67 15.45
CA GLU A 353 -20.40 49.57 16.59
C GLU A 353 -20.34 48.87 17.96
N ALA A 354 -19.13 48.90 18.51
CA ALA A 354 -18.81 48.67 19.90
C ALA A 354 -19.22 49.87 20.75
N PRO A 355 -19.52 49.72 22.03
CA PRO A 355 -19.25 50.78 22.97
C PRO A 355 -18.09 50.42 23.92
N ALA A 356 -17.26 51.42 24.04
CA ALA A 356 -16.14 51.53 24.96
C ALA A 356 -16.59 51.96 26.36
N ALA A 357 -15.75 51.58 27.32
CA ALA A 357 -15.32 52.30 28.51
C ALA A 357 -16.33 52.57 29.68
N ALA A 358 -15.92 52.08 30.85
CA ALA A 358 -15.77 52.96 32.02
C ALA A 358 -14.80 52.33 33.04
N ALA A 359 -13.76 53.08 33.30
CA ALA A 359 -12.84 52.95 34.41
C ALA A 359 -13.46 53.51 35.70
N ALA A 360 -13.03 53.00 36.87
CA ALA A 360 -12.82 53.64 38.16
C ALA A 360 -12.49 52.53 39.15
N ASP A 361 -11.40 52.49 39.69
CA ASP A 361 -10.69 53.27 40.73
C ASP A 361 -10.84 52.63 42.11
N GLY A 362 -9.71 52.49 42.84
CA GLY A 362 -9.60 52.72 44.25
C GLY A 362 -9.30 51.54 45.18
N GLY A 363 -8.14 51.57 45.80
CA GLY A 363 -7.85 51.09 47.15
C GLY A 363 -6.95 49.90 47.28
N GLU A 364 -5.72 50.06 47.38
CA GLU A 364 -4.70 50.35 48.41
C GLU A 364 -4.78 49.50 49.70
N ALA A 365 -3.60 48.84 49.93
CA ALA A 365 -2.93 48.52 51.19
C ALA A 365 -3.52 47.42 52.08
N THR A 366 -2.79 46.49 52.59
CA THR A 366 -1.63 46.58 53.49
C THR A 366 -0.90 45.22 53.64
N ALA A 367 0.36 45.31 53.83
CA ALA A 367 1.29 44.28 54.26
C ALA A 367 1.14 43.89 55.74
N SER A 368 1.52 42.65 56.07
CA SER A 368 2.26 42.25 57.29
C SER A 368 2.69 40.79 57.07
N GLU A 369 3.92 40.46 56.94
CA GLU A 369 5.03 40.17 57.90
C GLU A 369 4.58 39.36 59.11
N ASN A 370 5.15 38.18 59.20
CA ASN A 370 5.95 37.57 60.28
C ASN A 370 5.88 36.04 60.13
N ALA A 371 6.98 35.37 59.89
CA ALA A 371 8.12 35.05 60.73
C ALA A 371 7.91 33.79 61.56
N ASP A 372 8.81 32.85 61.30
CA ASP A 372 9.46 31.91 62.21
C ASP A 372 8.67 31.01 63.17
N SER A 373 8.85 29.72 63.05
CA SER A 373 9.63 29.02 64.09
C SER A 373 9.80 27.51 63.76
N GLU A 374 11.04 27.15 63.87
CA GLU A 374 11.62 25.82 64.05
C GLU A 374 10.92 24.96 65.10
N GLY A 375 11.09 23.69 64.98
CA GLY A 375 10.74 22.72 66.02
C GLY A 375 10.96 21.28 65.62
N GLU A 376 12.16 20.84 65.82
CA GLU A 376 12.73 19.49 65.92
C GLU A 376 11.87 18.45 66.69
N ALA A 377 12.12 17.20 66.28
CA ALA A 377 12.31 16.00 67.08
C ALA A 377 11.06 15.26 67.67
N LYS A 378 10.77 14.14 67.13
CA LYS A 378 11.09 12.80 67.68
C LYS A 378 10.66 11.71 66.71
#